data_dee8e3ed7c4b35a4d2e2268e5e4b8c5b
#
_entry.id   dee8e3ed7c4b35a4d2e2268e5e4b8c5b
#
_cell.length_a   1.000
_cell.length_b   1.000
_cell.length_c   1.000
_cell.angle_alpha   90.00
_cell.angle_beta   90.00
_cell.angle_gamma   90.00
#
_symmetry.space_group_name_H-M   'P 1'
#
loop_
_entity.id
_entity.type
_entity.pdbx_description
1 polymer ?
#
loop_
_entity_poly.entity_id
_entity_poly.type
_entity_poly.pdbx_seq_one_letter_code
_entity_poly.pdbx_strand_id
1 'polypeptide(L)'
;MKVISMPKKILFYSLIVLLIAFFLFIGINYFYYDDTINKNYIVLDGTDNKVSITSILPLTDSSGKEINNNKNGMVVYKKINIKNRHGRTSKYRLLLNVDKKSTLDPKYIKIIVSDENDKILDSYNYEVFLNLNKLDRKNDSYVLYSSKLKKYESTSFIIRLWVDTFYVLNNEDEKFYGDISIYSY
;
A
#
# COMPACT_ATOMS: atom_id res chain seq x y z
N MET A 1 -48.13 -22.52 -45.63
CA MET A 1 -47.21 -21.60 -44.92
C MET A 1 -45.99 -21.35 -45.82
N LYS A 2 -45.85 -20.16 -46.44
CA LYS A 2 -44.69 -19.86 -47.33
C LYS A 2 -43.48 -19.52 -46.45
N VAL A 3 -42.46 -20.35 -46.47
CA VAL A 3 -41.18 -20.04 -45.86
C VAL A 3 -40.52 -18.96 -46.71
N ILE A 4 -40.45 -17.74 -46.20
CA ILE A 4 -39.74 -16.64 -46.85
C ILE A 4 -38.26 -16.86 -46.65
N SER A 5 -37.56 -17.31 -47.70
CA SER A 5 -36.10 -17.45 -47.68
C SER A 5 -35.46 -16.07 -47.71
N MET A 6 -34.80 -15.68 -46.64
CA MET A 6 -33.99 -14.44 -46.61
C MET A 6 -32.89 -14.51 -47.70
N PRO A 7 -32.68 -13.41 -48.46
CA PRO A 7 -31.59 -13.37 -49.43
C PRO A 7 -30.24 -13.54 -48.70
N LYS A 8 -29.36 -14.38 -49.22
CA LYS A 8 -28.07 -14.76 -48.64
C LYS A 8 -27.21 -13.55 -48.23
N LYS A 9 -27.34 -12.43 -48.93
CA LYS A 9 -26.64 -11.19 -48.59
C LYS A 9 -27.12 -10.58 -47.26
N ILE A 10 -28.41 -10.62 -46.97
CA ILE A 10 -28.98 -10.09 -45.70
C ILE A 10 -28.53 -10.95 -44.51
N LEU A 11 -28.52 -12.27 -44.71
CA LEU A 11 -28.01 -13.23 -43.70
C LEU A 11 -26.53 -12.97 -43.36
N PHE A 12 -25.71 -12.72 -44.39
CA PHE A 12 -24.30 -12.42 -44.22
C PHE A 12 -24.04 -11.10 -43.45
N TYR A 13 -24.76 -10.03 -43.81
CA TYR A 13 -24.62 -8.76 -43.12
C TYR A 13 -25.13 -8.83 -41.65
N SER A 14 -26.20 -9.57 -41.39
CA SER A 14 -26.70 -9.74 -40.02
C SER A 14 -25.69 -10.52 -39.14
N LEU A 15 -24.98 -11.49 -39.71
CA LEU A 15 -23.94 -12.23 -39.02
C LEU A 15 -22.74 -11.33 -38.65
N ILE A 16 -22.33 -10.44 -39.57
CA ILE A 16 -21.25 -9.47 -39.30
C ILE A 16 -21.64 -8.53 -38.20
N VAL A 17 -22.85 -7.98 -38.23
CA VAL A 17 -23.34 -7.06 -37.17
C VAL A 17 -23.38 -7.78 -35.81
N LEU A 18 -23.82 -9.04 -35.77
CA LEU A 18 -23.84 -9.85 -34.55
C LEU A 18 -22.42 -10.10 -34.00
N LEU A 19 -21.46 -10.39 -34.88
CA LEU A 19 -20.05 -10.55 -34.49
C LEU A 19 -19.45 -9.26 -33.91
N ILE A 20 -19.69 -8.13 -34.56
CA ILE A 20 -19.24 -6.81 -34.04
C ILE A 20 -19.86 -6.52 -32.69
N ALA A 21 -21.17 -6.71 -32.52
CA ALA A 21 -21.86 -6.51 -31.25
C ALA A 21 -21.31 -7.43 -30.14
N PHE A 22 -20.99 -8.69 -30.47
CA PHE A 22 -20.39 -9.65 -29.55
C PHE A 22 -18.98 -9.23 -29.11
N PHE A 23 -18.13 -8.75 -30.02
CA PHE A 23 -16.80 -8.26 -29.67
C PHE A 23 -16.86 -6.95 -28.87
N LEU A 24 -17.79 -6.06 -29.18
CA LEU A 24 -18.04 -4.87 -28.37
C LEU A 24 -18.52 -5.23 -26.96
N PHE A 25 -19.43 -6.18 -26.84
CA PHE A 25 -19.94 -6.65 -25.55
C PHE A 25 -18.84 -7.28 -24.70
N ILE A 26 -17.99 -8.14 -25.30
CA ILE A 26 -16.82 -8.71 -24.60
C ILE A 26 -15.83 -7.61 -24.22
N GLY A 27 -15.53 -6.67 -25.11
CA GLY A 27 -14.63 -5.56 -24.84
C GLY A 27 -15.13 -4.68 -23.70
N ILE A 28 -16.40 -4.28 -23.73
CA ILE A 28 -17.03 -3.47 -22.68
C ILE A 28 -17.04 -4.22 -21.34
N ASN A 29 -17.45 -5.50 -21.33
CA ASN A 29 -17.44 -6.29 -20.10
C ASN A 29 -16.02 -6.51 -19.56
N TYR A 30 -15.03 -6.75 -20.44
CA TYR A 30 -13.64 -6.89 -20.02
C TYR A 30 -13.10 -5.61 -19.39
N PHE A 31 -13.38 -4.44 -19.96
CA PHE A 31 -13.00 -3.15 -19.39
C PHE A 31 -13.77 -2.84 -18.11
N TYR A 32 -15.08 -3.09 -18.06
CA TYR A 32 -15.91 -2.83 -16.87
C TYR A 32 -15.59 -3.80 -15.72
N TYR A 33 -15.32 -5.06 -16.01
CA TYR A 33 -14.98 -6.07 -15.01
C TYR A 33 -13.61 -5.82 -14.38
N ASP A 34 -12.64 -5.30 -15.15
CA ASP A 34 -11.29 -5.00 -14.67
C ASP A 34 -11.29 -3.77 -13.70
N ASP A 35 -12.21 -2.81 -13.91
CA ASP A 35 -12.26 -1.59 -13.09
C ASP A 35 -13.07 -1.73 -11.79
N THR A 36 -13.99 -2.67 -11.69
CA THR A 36 -14.95 -2.73 -10.57
C THR A 36 -14.64 -3.81 -9.53
N ILE A 37 -13.92 -4.87 -9.85
CA ILE A 37 -13.83 -6.06 -8.99
C ILE A 37 -12.54 -6.16 -8.17
N ASN A 38 -11.44 -5.49 -8.53
CA ASN A 38 -10.19 -5.62 -7.76
C ASN A 38 -9.39 -4.32 -7.69
N LYS A 39 -9.78 -3.44 -6.80
CA LYS A 39 -8.99 -2.23 -6.48
C LYS A 39 -7.66 -2.50 -5.75
N ASN A 40 -7.37 -3.74 -5.37
CA ASN A 40 -6.12 -4.12 -4.69
C ASN A 40 -5.28 -5.06 -5.56
N TYR A 41 -4.70 -4.52 -6.62
CA TYR A 41 -3.79 -5.25 -7.49
C TYR A 41 -2.46 -5.61 -6.83
N ILE A 42 -2.06 -4.81 -5.85
CA ILE A 42 -0.85 -5.03 -5.07
C ILE A 42 -1.25 -5.49 -3.69
N VAL A 43 -0.70 -6.61 -3.26
CA VAL A 43 -1.03 -7.25 -1.98
C VAL A 43 0.22 -7.39 -1.12
N LEU A 44 0.01 -7.37 0.20
CA LEU A 44 1.02 -7.81 1.16
C LEU A 44 1.19 -9.33 1.02
N ASP A 45 2.43 -9.77 0.88
CA ASP A 45 2.75 -11.19 0.70
C ASP A 45 3.13 -11.80 2.05
N GLY A 46 2.17 -12.48 2.67
CA GLY A 46 2.37 -13.46 3.74
C GLY A 46 2.87 -12.95 5.08
N THR A 47 2.82 -11.65 5.40
CA THR A 47 3.39 -11.12 6.63
C THR A 47 2.35 -10.58 7.61
N ASP A 48 2.60 -10.77 8.90
CA ASP A 48 1.99 -9.96 9.93
C ASP A 48 2.32 -8.48 9.68
N ASN A 49 1.30 -7.66 9.47
CA ASN A 49 1.41 -6.24 9.14
C ASN A 49 1.26 -5.33 10.36
N LYS A 50 1.07 -5.88 11.55
CA LYS A 50 0.90 -5.11 12.79
C LYS A 50 2.22 -4.53 13.26
N VAL A 51 2.15 -3.34 13.81
CA VAL A 51 3.26 -2.62 14.43
C VAL A 51 2.84 -2.09 15.77
N SER A 52 3.74 -2.12 16.77
CA SER A 52 3.44 -1.58 18.09
C SER A 52 4.70 -1.11 18.80
N ILE A 53 4.57 -0.02 19.57
CA ILE A 53 5.52 0.44 20.57
C ILE A 53 4.76 0.41 21.90
N THR A 54 5.20 -0.44 22.83
CA THR A 54 4.54 -0.70 24.11
C THR A 54 5.39 -0.30 25.31
N SER A 55 6.65 0.07 25.06
CA SER A 55 7.58 0.61 26.04
C SER A 55 8.30 1.77 25.40
N ILE A 56 8.32 2.92 26.08
CA ILE A 56 8.86 4.14 25.50
C ILE A 56 10.36 4.22 25.77
N LEU A 57 11.14 4.27 24.70
CA LEU A 57 12.57 4.57 24.71
C LEU A 57 12.85 5.59 23.61
N PRO A 58 13.00 6.88 23.95
CA PRO A 58 13.35 7.89 22.97
C PRO A 58 14.73 7.63 22.37
N LEU A 59 14.84 7.69 21.05
CA LEU A 59 16.08 7.47 20.31
C LEU A 59 16.41 8.66 19.41
N THR A 60 17.72 8.90 19.26
CA THR A 60 18.22 9.82 18.23
C THR A 60 17.97 9.27 16.83
N ASP A 61 18.01 10.12 15.82
CA ASP A 61 17.83 9.71 14.42
C ASP A 61 18.91 8.73 13.96
N SER A 62 20.16 8.89 14.42
CA SER A 62 21.23 7.94 14.15
C SER A 62 20.93 6.56 14.71
N SER A 63 20.52 6.48 15.98
CA SER A 63 20.15 5.20 16.60
C SER A 63 18.89 4.59 15.98
N GLY A 64 17.91 5.40 15.60
CA GLY A 64 16.70 4.96 14.91
C GLY A 64 17.00 4.35 13.54
N LYS A 65 17.94 4.92 12.80
CA LYS A 65 18.41 4.41 11.50
C LYS A 65 19.08 3.04 11.61
N GLU A 66 19.75 2.76 12.72
CA GLU A 66 20.48 1.51 12.94
C GLU A 66 19.62 0.37 13.52
N ILE A 67 18.31 0.60 13.73
CA ILE A 67 17.40 -0.45 14.18
C ILE A 67 17.39 -1.59 13.17
N ASN A 68 17.73 -2.80 13.61
CA ASN A 68 17.77 -3.99 12.78
C ASN A 68 16.92 -5.17 13.32
N ASN A 69 16.29 -4.99 14.48
CA ASN A 69 15.36 -5.95 15.08
C ASN A 69 14.37 -5.22 16.00
N ASN A 70 13.29 -5.91 16.39
CA ASN A 70 12.38 -5.44 17.41
C ASN A 70 13.03 -5.62 18.80
N LYS A 71 13.07 -4.55 19.60
CA LYS A 71 13.60 -4.61 20.97
C LYS A 71 12.45 -4.41 21.97
N ASN A 72 11.95 -5.50 22.53
CA ASN A 72 11.01 -5.51 23.68
C ASN A 72 9.87 -4.48 23.62
N GLY A 73 9.33 -4.24 22.43
CA GLY A 73 8.27 -3.25 22.23
C GLY A 73 8.71 -1.78 22.26
N MET A 74 10.01 -1.49 22.32
CA MET A 74 10.52 -0.12 22.33
C MET A 74 10.66 0.49 20.94
N VAL A 75 10.91 -0.36 19.95
CA VAL A 75 11.10 0.01 18.55
C VAL A 75 10.43 -0.99 17.63
N VAL A 76 10.12 -0.56 16.43
CA VAL A 76 9.63 -1.45 15.37
C VAL A 76 10.70 -1.61 14.29
N TYR A 77 10.98 -2.85 13.95
CA TYR A 77 11.69 -3.25 12.73
C TYR A 77 10.82 -4.24 11.98
N LYS A 78 10.34 -3.86 10.81
CA LYS A 78 9.38 -4.68 10.05
C LYS A 78 9.79 -4.80 8.60
N LYS A 79 10.01 -6.04 8.15
CA LYS A 79 10.18 -6.33 6.73
C LYS A 79 8.82 -6.67 6.13
N ILE A 80 8.46 -6.00 5.05
CA ILE A 80 7.19 -6.15 4.34
C ILE A 80 7.47 -6.47 2.88
N ASN A 81 6.86 -7.53 2.39
CA ASN A 81 6.92 -7.91 0.99
C ASN A 81 5.60 -7.55 0.32
N ILE A 82 5.66 -6.98 -0.87
CA ILE A 82 4.50 -6.69 -1.69
C ILE A 82 4.65 -7.32 -3.07
N LYS A 83 3.52 -7.71 -3.65
CA LYS A 83 3.48 -8.32 -4.97
C LYS A 83 2.36 -7.72 -5.80
N ASN A 84 2.68 -7.33 -7.03
CA ASN A 84 1.66 -6.98 -8.01
C ASN A 84 1.11 -8.28 -8.65
N ARG A 85 -0.15 -8.59 -8.38
CA ARG A 85 -0.84 -9.76 -8.96
C ARG A 85 -1.49 -9.45 -10.31
N HIS A 86 -1.44 -8.20 -10.73
CA HIS A 86 -2.08 -7.74 -11.96
C HIS A 86 -1.13 -7.86 -13.17
N GLY A 87 -1.70 -8.09 -14.35
CA GLY A 87 -0.98 -8.19 -15.63
C GLY A 87 -0.47 -6.85 -16.17
N ARG A 88 -0.62 -5.75 -15.42
CA ARG A 88 -0.18 -4.39 -15.78
C ARG A 88 0.63 -3.76 -14.67
N THR A 89 1.36 -2.69 -15.00
CA THR A 89 1.99 -1.83 -14.00
C THR A 89 0.91 -1.11 -13.20
N SER A 90 0.97 -1.20 -11.87
CA SER A 90 0.02 -0.59 -10.95
C SER A 90 0.72 0.42 -10.05
N LYS A 91 0.06 1.54 -9.78
CA LYS A 91 0.51 2.51 -8.77
C LYS A 91 0.08 2.02 -7.39
N TYR A 92 0.85 2.35 -6.36
CA TYR A 92 0.49 2.02 -4.99
C TYR A 92 0.97 3.08 -3.99
N ARG A 93 0.34 3.02 -2.82
CA ARG A 93 0.79 3.71 -1.60
C ARG A 93 0.93 2.69 -0.49
N LEU A 94 2.04 2.78 0.22
CA LEU A 94 2.26 2.11 1.48
C LEU A 94 1.71 3.03 2.57
N LEU A 95 0.82 2.51 3.39
CA LEU A 95 0.06 3.27 4.39
C LEU A 95 0.32 2.71 5.79
N LEU A 96 0.38 3.60 6.78
CA LEU A 96 0.32 3.25 8.19
C LEU A 96 -1.02 3.72 8.76
N ASN A 97 -1.83 2.79 9.20
CA ASN A 97 -3.08 3.04 9.90
C ASN A 97 -2.80 3.02 11.40
N VAL A 98 -3.16 4.09 12.10
CA VAL A 98 -3.00 4.15 13.56
C VAL A 98 -4.26 3.59 14.21
N ASP A 99 -4.09 2.62 15.09
CA ASP A 99 -5.21 2.05 15.86
C ASP A 99 -5.72 3.08 16.87
N LYS A 100 -7.03 3.15 17.04
CA LYS A 100 -7.70 4.00 18.03
C LYS A 100 -7.28 3.71 19.48
N LYS A 101 -6.68 2.55 19.74
CA LYS A 101 -6.10 2.19 21.05
C LYS A 101 -4.77 2.87 21.34
N SER A 102 -4.15 3.51 20.34
CA SER A 102 -2.91 4.25 20.54
C SER A 102 -3.17 5.44 21.46
N THR A 103 -2.37 5.54 22.50
CA THR A 103 -2.35 6.68 23.44
C THR A 103 -1.15 7.58 23.20
N LEU A 104 -0.08 7.06 22.61
CA LEU A 104 1.09 7.84 22.20
C LEU A 104 0.76 8.69 20.97
N ASP A 105 0.97 10.00 21.08
CA ASP A 105 0.71 10.94 19.99
C ASP A 105 1.66 10.69 18.81
N PRO A 106 1.15 10.53 17.57
CA PRO A 106 1.94 10.36 16.37
C PRO A 106 3.02 11.42 16.11
N LYS A 107 2.89 12.61 16.69
CA LYS A 107 3.93 13.66 16.60
C LYS A 107 5.27 13.27 17.22
N TYR A 108 5.29 12.29 18.14
CA TYR A 108 6.49 11.79 18.78
C TYR A 108 7.07 10.55 18.11
N ILE A 109 6.44 10.03 17.06
CA ILE A 109 6.89 8.83 16.37
C ILE A 109 7.61 9.20 15.10
N LYS A 110 8.84 8.77 14.98
CA LYS A 110 9.63 8.85 13.76
C LYS A 110 9.55 7.55 12.97
N ILE A 111 9.66 7.68 11.66
CA ILE A 111 9.58 6.55 10.75
C ILE A 111 10.58 6.67 9.61
N ILE A 112 11.14 5.52 9.22
CA ILE A 112 11.93 5.33 8.00
C ILE A 112 11.35 4.18 7.22
N VAL A 113 11.28 4.35 5.89
CA VAL A 113 11.06 3.27 4.94
C VAL A 113 12.31 3.14 4.08
N SER A 114 12.88 1.94 4.02
CA SER A 114 14.01 1.62 3.16
C SER A 114 13.70 0.42 2.27
N ASP A 115 14.48 0.26 1.19
CA ASP A 115 14.46 -0.96 0.39
C ASP A 115 15.20 -2.11 1.10
N GLU A 116 15.28 -3.26 0.45
CA GLU A 116 15.96 -4.45 0.99
C GLU A 116 17.48 -4.27 1.19
N ASN A 117 18.08 -3.27 0.54
CA ASN A 117 19.50 -2.92 0.66
C ASN A 117 19.75 -1.79 1.67
N ASP A 118 18.75 -1.48 2.50
CA ASP A 118 18.78 -0.39 3.48
C ASP A 118 18.88 1.03 2.89
N LYS A 119 18.66 1.18 1.59
CA LYS A 119 18.56 2.50 0.98
C LYS A 119 17.23 3.14 1.37
N ILE A 120 17.29 4.28 2.04
CA ILE A 120 16.10 5.03 2.44
C ILE A 120 15.33 5.46 1.20
N LEU A 121 14.04 5.13 1.18
CA LEU A 121 13.11 5.49 0.13
C LEU A 121 12.44 6.79 0.53
N ASP A 122 12.98 7.89 0.02
CA ASP A 122 12.43 9.21 0.30
C ASP A 122 11.31 9.52 -0.70
N SER A 123 10.09 9.65 -0.21
CA SER A 123 8.97 10.18 -1.00
C SER A 123 9.03 11.70 -1.12
N TYR A 124 9.88 12.36 -0.34
CA TYR A 124 9.84 13.82 -0.15
C TYR A 124 11.20 14.53 -0.36
N ASN A 125 12.25 13.86 -0.79
CA ASN A 125 13.59 14.45 -1.01
C ASN A 125 14.23 15.14 0.21
N TYR A 126 13.89 14.70 1.43
CA TYR A 126 14.47 15.30 2.63
C TYR A 126 15.37 14.32 3.36
N GLU A 127 16.59 14.74 3.70
CA GLU A 127 17.51 14.02 4.58
C GLU A 127 17.02 13.98 6.05
N VAL A 128 15.83 14.50 6.31
CA VAL A 128 15.26 14.65 7.66
C VAL A 128 14.23 13.57 7.90
N PHE A 129 14.42 12.78 8.94
CA PHE A 129 13.43 11.78 9.37
C PHE A 129 12.21 12.49 9.94
N LEU A 130 11.09 12.33 9.27
CA LEU A 130 9.86 13.03 9.64
C LEU A 130 9.13 12.27 10.76
N ASN A 131 8.55 13.05 11.65
CA ASN A 131 7.56 12.54 12.60
C ASN A 131 6.27 12.20 11.82
N LEU A 132 5.52 11.21 12.28
CA LEU A 132 4.31 10.74 11.58
C LEU A 132 3.33 11.85 11.26
N ASN A 133 3.14 12.80 12.17
CA ASN A 133 2.20 13.91 11.97
C ASN A 133 2.61 14.88 10.84
N LYS A 134 3.82 14.76 10.28
CA LYS A 134 4.32 15.54 9.14
C LYS A 134 4.10 14.85 7.80
N LEU A 135 3.70 13.59 7.80
CA LEU A 135 3.42 12.84 6.60
C LEU A 135 2.04 13.19 6.02
N ASP A 136 1.91 13.05 4.71
CA ASP A 136 0.62 13.15 4.04
C ASP A 136 -0.37 12.12 4.59
N ARG A 137 -1.64 12.51 4.65
CA ARG A 137 -2.72 11.62 5.08
C ARG A 137 -3.65 11.29 3.92
N LYS A 138 -4.11 10.05 3.92
CA LYS A 138 -5.19 9.59 3.05
C LYS A 138 -6.16 8.74 3.88
N ASN A 139 -7.42 9.20 4.02
CA ASN A 139 -8.46 8.48 4.77
C ASN A 139 -7.98 8.05 6.16
N ASP A 140 -7.50 8.99 6.97
CA ASP A 140 -6.94 8.78 8.31
C ASP A 140 -5.65 7.96 8.41
N SER A 141 -5.10 7.50 7.28
CA SER A 141 -3.84 6.77 7.22
C SER A 141 -2.69 7.68 6.82
N TYR A 142 -1.50 7.45 7.37
CA TYR A 142 -0.28 8.13 6.97
C TYR A 142 0.31 7.48 5.72
N VAL A 143 0.65 8.28 4.70
CA VAL A 143 1.29 7.81 3.48
C VAL A 143 2.79 7.70 3.72
N LEU A 144 3.30 6.46 3.79
CA LEU A 144 4.72 6.20 4.05
C LEU A 144 5.56 6.29 2.77
N TYR A 145 5.03 5.76 1.67
CA TYR A 145 5.72 5.70 0.39
C TYR A 145 4.73 5.55 -0.75
N SER A 146 5.08 6.07 -1.93
CA SER A 146 4.27 5.94 -3.14
C SER A 146 5.15 5.62 -4.32
N SER A 147 4.76 4.62 -5.13
CA SER A 147 5.51 4.23 -6.32
C SER A 147 4.64 3.44 -7.30
N LYS A 148 5.31 2.80 -8.26
CA LYS A 148 4.70 1.88 -9.24
C LYS A 148 5.41 0.54 -9.15
N LEU A 149 4.66 -0.53 -9.37
CA LEU A 149 5.19 -1.89 -9.45
C LEU A 149 4.78 -2.50 -10.79
N LYS A 150 5.75 -3.04 -11.54
CA LYS A 150 5.49 -3.64 -12.84
C LYS A 150 4.60 -4.88 -12.69
N LYS A 151 4.06 -5.36 -13.81
CA LYS A 151 3.26 -6.59 -13.83
C LYS A 151 4.02 -7.75 -13.18
N TYR A 152 3.35 -8.44 -12.26
CA TYR A 152 3.86 -9.63 -11.54
C TYR A 152 5.15 -9.41 -10.74
N GLU A 153 5.64 -8.17 -10.63
CA GLU A 153 6.82 -7.83 -9.86
C GLU A 153 6.54 -7.87 -8.35
N SER A 154 7.57 -8.20 -7.59
CA SER A 154 7.56 -8.14 -6.12
C SER A 154 8.68 -7.21 -5.66
N THR A 155 8.49 -6.58 -4.51
CA THR A 155 9.51 -5.77 -3.84
C THR A 155 9.35 -5.87 -2.33
N SER A 156 10.42 -5.55 -1.61
CA SER A 156 10.45 -5.61 -0.15
C SER A 156 10.80 -4.24 0.41
N PHE A 157 10.22 -3.94 1.57
CA PHE A 157 10.50 -2.73 2.35
C PHE A 157 10.91 -3.11 3.75
N ILE A 158 11.79 -2.30 4.31
CA ILE A 158 12.12 -2.31 5.72
C ILE A 158 11.54 -1.03 6.33
N ILE A 159 10.68 -1.19 7.33
CA ILE A 159 10.05 -0.10 8.06
C ILE A 159 10.62 -0.09 9.47
N ARG A 160 11.09 1.07 9.90
CA ARG A 160 11.57 1.32 11.25
C ARG A 160 10.75 2.43 11.87
N LEU A 161 10.29 2.20 13.12
CA LEU A 161 9.63 3.24 13.93
C LEU A 161 10.30 3.29 15.29
N TRP A 162 10.43 4.52 15.80
CA TRP A 162 10.93 4.78 17.16
C TRP A 162 10.29 6.06 17.71
N VAL A 163 10.43 6.25 19.02
CA VAL A 163 10.02 7.47 19.69
C VAL A 163 11.13 8.52 19.59
N ASP A 164 10.78 9.74 19.20
CA ASP A 164 11.69 10.87 19.08
C ASP A 164 12.23 11.31 20.47
N THR A 165 13.46 11.81 20.51
CA THR A 165 14.06 12.41 21.70
C THR A 165 13.32 13.64 22.22
N PHE A 166 12.50 14.29 21.40
CA PHE A 166 11.62 15.37 21.86
C PHE A 166 10.41 14.89 22.68
N TYR A 167 10.24 13.59 22.84
CA TYR A 167 9.21 13.05 23.71
C TYR A 167 9.52 13.43 25.16
N VAL A 168 8.58 14.15 25.77
CA VAL A 168 8.61 14.42 27.22
C VAL A 168 7.73 13.39 27.90
N LEU A 169 8.27 12.64 28.83
CA LEU A 169 7.59 11.57 29.54
C LEU A 169 6.43 12.15 30.34
N ASN A 170 5.22 12.07 29.79
CA ASN A 170 4.01 12.54 30.48
C ASN A 170 3.29 11.40 31.20
N ASN A 171 3.43 10.16 30.68
CA ASN A 171 2.76 8.98 31.23
C ASN A 171 3.51 7.71 30.81
N GLU A 172 3.90 6.86 31.76
CA GLU A 172 4.66 5.62 31.47
C GLU A 172 3.85 4.58 30.68
N ASP A 173 2.52 4.72 30.63
CA ASP A 173 1.60 3.78 29.96
C ASP A 173 1.23 4.15 28.53
N GLU A 174 1.84 5.18 27.94
CA GLU A 174 1.56 5.53 26.54
C GLU A 174 2.06 4.44 25.59
N LYS A 175 1.20 4.06 24.63
CA LYS A 175 1.45 2.98 23.69
C LYS A 175 1.02 3.39 22.28
N PHE A 176 1.72 2.85 21.31
CA PHE A 176 1.38 3.01 19.91
C PHE A 176 1.05 1.66 19.28
N TYR A 177 -0.05 1.61 18.54
CA TYR A 177 -0.49 0.48 17.78
C TYR A 177 -0.89 0.92 16.38
N GLY A 178 -0.59 0.09 15.40
CA GLY A 178 -0.98 0.34 14.02
C GLY A 178 -0.82 -0.89 13.14
N ASP A 179 -1.20 -0.73 11.90
CA ASP A 179 -0.97 -1.74 10.86
C ASP A 179 -0.51 -1.08 9.55
N ILE A 180 0.29 -1.83 8.82
CA ILE A 180 0.74 -1.44 7.48
C ILE A 180 -0.23 -2.00 6.46
N SER A 181 -0.68 -1.16 5.54
CA SER A 181 -1.57 -1.54 4.45
C SER A 181 -1.08 -1.02 3.10
N ILE A 182 -1.61 -1.60 2.04
CA ILE A 182 -1.34 -1.18 0.66
C ILE A 182 -2.65 -0.69 0.03
N TYR A 183 -2.56 0.46 -0.60
CA TYR A 183 -3.61 0.95 -1.49
C TYR A 183 -3.05 1.02 -2.91
N SER A 184 -3.64 0.26 -3.84
CA SER A 184 -3.27 0.26 -5.26
C SER A 184 -4.36 0.93 -6.11
N TYR A 185 -3.95 1.57 -7.24
CA TYR A 185 -4.85 2.31 -8.13
C TYR A 185 -4.27 2.44 -9.55
#